data_df2ca602495a30966fb896061604eb0a
#
_entry.id   df2ca602495a30966fb896061604eb0a
#
_cell.length_a   1.000
_cell.length_b   1.000
_cell.length_c   1.000
_cell.angle_alpha   90.00
_cell.angle_beta   90.00
_cell.angle_gamma   90.00
#
_symmetry.space_group_name_H-M   'P 1'
#
loop_
_entity.id
_entity.type
_entity.pdbx_description
1 polymer ?
#
loop_
_entity_poly.entity_id
_entity_poly.type
_entity_poly.pdbx_seq_one_letter_code
_entity_poly.pdbx_strand_id
1 'polypeptide(L)'
;MRAQNVDVEVLSPLSTRTKYLFAPVKFITRARQKSVTLDHFPVILRAYARQIEAFVRQRSIDVVFSPSTIPITLLQCGKPIVTWTDAVFHSMNDYYGKAFAHMTKAAVARGKWQEETALRNCSVAAYASAWALEGASRLTDSTKLKILPFGSSLPVTHNADDVVRLAAEKRSTRKKKCELLFVGVNWERKGGAVAVETARLLNDAGIETRLRIVGSQPVGEIPPFVEALGFISKSSDQGKQRLIDLFRSADIFILPTKAEAAGIVFSEASSFGLPSVTYATGGVSDYVRNGINGVCIEPGGSAAKFACEIQKMVESPSEYEAYSIRAFQEYKNRLNWETSVRKLIDICAQTVPE
;
A
#
# COMPACT_ATOMS: atom_id res chain seq x y z
N MET A 1 1.00 18.41 -2.56
CA MET A 1 1.94 19.52 -2.41
C MET A 1 1.41 20.81 -3.03
N ARG A 2 1.19 20.91 -4.35
CA ARG A 2 0.66 22.15 -4.97
C ARG A 2 -0.62 22.67 -4.30
N ALA A 3 -1.55 21.79 -3.95
CA ALA A 3 -2.76 22.15 -3.21
C ALA A 3 -2.52 22.70 -1.78
N GLN A 4 -1.28 22.66 -1.31
CA GLN A 4 -0.83 23.18 0.00
C GLN A 4 0.20 24.31 -0.16
N ASN A 5 0.12 25.06 -1.26
CA ASN A 5 0.93 26.26 -1.57
C ASN A 5 2.45 25.99 -1.63
N VAL A 6 2.86 24.76 -2.01
CA VAL A 6 4.27 24.45 -2.27
C VAL A 6 4.52 24.53 -3.76
N ASP A 7 5.53 25.29 -4.16
CA ASP A 7 5.98 25.29 -5.56
C ASP A 7 6.64 23.95 -5.86
N VAL A 8 6.19 23.27 -6.92
CA VAL A 8 6.63 21.93 -7.28
C VAL A 8 7.04 21.88 -8.74
N GLU A 9 8.35 21.76 -8.93
CA GLU A 9 8.95 21.46 -10.22
C GLU A 9 9.03 19.93 -10.41
N VAL A 10 8.60 19.44 -11.57
CA VAL A 10 8.55 17.99 -11.85
C VAL A 10 9.53 17.62 -12.94
N LEU A 11 10.47 16.74 -12.62
CA LEU A 11 11.38 16.14 -13.59
C LEU A 11 10.95 14.68 -13.87
N SER A 12 10.27 14.45 -14.99
CA SER A 12 9.80 13.13 -15.42
C SER A 12 9.52 13.13 -16.93
N PRO A 13 9.77 12.03 -17.64
CA PRO A 13 10.46 10.81 -17.18
C PRO A 13 12.00 10.96 -17.18
N LEU A 14 12.66 10.29 -16.24
CA LEU A 14 14.10 10.09 -16.31
C LEU A 14 14.38 8.96 -17.32
N SER A 15 15.23 9.22 -18.29
CA SER A 15 15.54 8.26 -19.33
C SER A 15 17.03 8.26 -19.70
N THR A 16 17.54 7.14 -20.19
CA THR A 16 18.90 7.05 -20.70
C THR A 16 19.02 6.01 -21.79
N ARG A 17 19.72 6.39 -22.88
CA ARG A 17 20.09 5.45 -23.94
C ARG A 17 21.08 4.39 -23.47
N THR A 18 21.77 4.63 -22.37
CA THR A 18 22.72 3.68 -21.77
C THR A 18 22.09 2.31 -21.46
N LYS A 19 20.76 2.25 -21.24
CA LYS A 19 20.04 0.97 -21.07
C LYS A 19 20.21 0.02 -22.25
N TYR A 20 20.37 0.53 -23.48
CA TYR A 20 20.56 -0.31 -24.66
C TYR A 20 21.89 -1.07 -24.64
N LEU A 21 22.93 -0.54 -23.98
CA LEU A 21 24.21 -1.24 -23.79
C LEU A 21 24.07 -2.54 -23.00
N PHE A 22 23.01 -2.65 -22.19
CA PHE A 22 22.73 -3.82 -21.35
C PHE A 22 21.65 -4.75 -21.93
N ALA A 23 21.18 -4.49 -23.16
CA ALA A 23 20.22 -5.36 -23.83
C ALA A 23 20.73 -6.83 -23.93
N PRO A 24 22.02 -7.11 -24.24
CA PRO A 24 22.55 -8.48 -24.23
C PRO A 24 22.44 -9.15 -22.86
N VAL A 25 22.72 -8.42 -21.77
CA VAL A 25 22.61 -8.94 -20.40
C VAL A 25 21.17 -9.36 -20.10
N LYS A 26 20.20 -8.52 -20.48
CA LYS A 26 18.78 -8.82 -20.31
C LYS A 26 18.35 -10.03 -21.12
N PHE A 27 18.85 -10.16 -22.34
CA PHE A 27 18.57 -11.31 -23.21
C PHE A 27 19.14 -12.62 -22.63
N ILE A 28 20.42 -12.62 -22.24
CA ILE A 28 21.10 -13.80 -21.66
C ILE A 28 20.43 -14.24 -20.35
N THR A 29 20.08 -13.29 -19.47
CA THR A 29 19.43 -13.63 -18.21
C THR A 29 18.03 -14.19 -18.45
N ARG A 30 17.28 -13.64 -19.42
CA ARG A 30 15.96 -14.16 -19.80
C ARG A 30 16.04 -15.58 -20.37
N ALA A 31 17.03 -15.87 -21.23
CA ALA A 31 17.27 -17.22 -21.77
C ALA A 31 17.56 -18.24 -20.65
N ARG A 32 18.11 -17.82 -19.52
CA ARG A 32 18.37 -18.63 -18.33
C ARG A 32 17.22 -18.62 -17.33
N GLN A 33 16.02 -18.14 -17.70
CA GLN A 33 14.88 -17.96 -16.82
C GLN A 33 15.19 -17.10 -15.58
N LYS A 34 16.14 -16.17 -15.71
CA LYS A 34 16.53 -15.24 -14.65
C LYS A 34 16.14 -13.81 -15.03
N SER A 35 16.00 -12.95 -14.03
CA SER A 35 15.71 -11.54 -14.20
C SER A 35 16.84 -10.64 -13.70
N VAL A 36 16.94 -9.47 -14.29
CA VAL A 36 17.86 -8.41 -13.86
C VAL A 36 17.17 -7.06 -14.00
N THR A 37 17.27 -6.24 -12.98
CA THR A 37 16.80 -4.86 -13.02
C THR A 37 17.94 -3.97 -13.53
N LEU A 38 17.77 -3.41 -14.73
CA LEU A 38 18.81 -2.58 -15.35
C LEU A 38 19.02 -1.26 -14.60
N ASP A 39 17.98 -0.73 -13.99
CA ASP A 39 18.04 0.53 -13.26
C ASP A 39 18.95 0.50 -12.01
N HIS A 40 19.43 -0.68 -11.59
CA HIS A 40 20.42 -0.80 -10.51
C HIS A 40 21.89 -0.77 -11.01
N PHE A 41 22.14 -0.63 -12.31
CA PHE A 41 23.52 -0.51 -12.81
C PHE A 41 24.10 0.89 -12.56
N PRO A 42 25.33 0.99 -12.00
CA PRO A 42 25.92 2.29 -11.64
C PRO A 42 25.96 3.31 -12.77
N VAL A 43 26.18 2.87 -14.00
CA VAL A 43 26.23 3.77 -15.17
C VAL A 43 24.85 4.36 -15.49
N ILE A 44 23.77 3.61 -15.25
CA ILE A 44 22.39 4.09 -15.42
C ILE A 44 22.01 5.02 -14.28
N LEU A 45 22.33 4.65 -13.04
CA LEU A 45 22.15 5.49 -11.86
C LEU A 45 22.86 6.83 -11.98
N ARG A 46 24.10 6.82 -12.51
CA ARG A 46 24.86 8.06 -12.78
C ARG A 46 24.21 8.90 -13.88
N ALA A 47 23.63 8.28 -14.88
CA ALA A 47 22.91 9.02 -15.93
C ALA A 47 21.64 9.69 -15.41
N TYR A 48 20.93 9.07 -14.47
CA TYR A 48 19.80 9.70 -13.77
C TYR A 48 20.24 10.84 -12.87
N ALA A 49 21.29 10.62 -12.07
CA ALA A 49 21.83 11.65 -11.19
C ALA A 49 22.24 12.92 -11.98
N ARG A 50 22.94 12.78 -13.11
CA ARG A 50 23.31 13.90 -13.97
C ARG A 50 22.13 14.69 -14.51
N GLN A 51 21.01 14.05 -14.83
CA GLN A 51 19.80 14.74 -15.28
C GLN A 51 19.20 15.56 -14.15
N ILE A 52 19.15 15.02 -12.92
CA ILE A 52 18.66 15.74 -11.74
C ILE A 52 19.62 16.88 -11.40
N GLU A 53 20.92 16.65 -11.39
CA GLU A 53 21.94 17.68 -11.11
C GLU A 53 21.87 18.84 -12.09
N ALA A 54 21.67 18.56 -13.38
CA ALA A 54 21.49 19.59 -14.40
C ALA A 54 20.19 20.38 -14.20
N PHE A 55 19.11 19.69 -13.84
CA PHE A 55 17.82 20.31 -13.56
C PHE A 55 17.89 21.24 -12.33
N VAL A 56 18.51 20.77 -11.24
CA VAL A 56 18.67 21.54 -9.98
C VAL A 56 19.54 22.76 -10.18
N ARG A 57 20.63 22.67 -10.96
CA ARG A 57 21.54 23.81 -11.24
C ARG A 57 20.86 24.95 -12.00
N GLN A 58 19.84 24.67 -12.78
CA GLN A 58 19.16 25.66 -13.62
C GLN A 58 17.94 26.31 -12.93
N ARG A 59 17.64 25.91 -11.68
CA ARG A 59 16.42 26.30 -10.96
C ARG A 59 16.70 26.60 -9.50
N SER A 60 15.84 27.39 -8.90
CA SER A 60 15.85 27.60 -7.45
C SER A 60 15.11 26.46 -6.77
N ILE A 61 15.85 25.42 -6.40
CA ILE A 61 15.32 24.22 -5.72
C ILE A 61 15.83 24.19 -4.29
N ASP A 62 14.95 24.08 -3.31
CA ASP A 62 15.31 23.96 -1.89
C ASP A 62 15.52 22.51 -1.48
N VAL A 63 14.64 21.59 -1.93
CA VAL A 63 14.65 20.16 -1.58
C VAL A 63 14.41 19.32 -2.81
N VAL A 64 15.12 18.21 -2.94
CA VAL A 64 14.85 17.17 -3.94
C VAL A 64 14.00 16.07 -3.29
N PHE A 65 12.77 15.91 -3.76
CA PHE A 65 11.89 14.81 -3.35
C PHE A 65 11.86 13.70 -4.42
N SER A 66 11.99 12.45 -3.99
CA SER A 66 11.87 11.29 -4.88
C SER A 66 10.99 10.20 -4.27
N PRO A 67 9.98 9.68 -5.01
CA PRO A 67 9.18 8.52 -4.57
C PRO A 67 9.92 7.18 -4.76
N SER A 68 11.20 7.21 -5.10
CA SER A 68 12.05 6.02 -5.33
C SER A 68 13.50 6.34 -4.98
N THR A 69 14.20 5.36 -4.40
CA THR A 69 15.63 5.46 -4.08
C THR A 69 16.53 5.35 -5.32
N ILE A 70 16.05 4.75 -6.41
CA ILE A 70 16.83 4.50 -7.62
C ILE A 70 17.48 5.78 -8.20
N PRO A 71 16.75 6.86 -8.53
CA PRO A 71 17.33 8.00 -9.24
C PRO A 71 18.26 8.85 -8.36
N ILE A 72 18.12 8.76 -7.04
CA ILE A 72 18.89 9.55 -6.07
C ILE A 72 20.13 8.83 -5.54
N THR A 73 20.36 7.58 -5.93
CA THR A 73 21.45 6.72 -5.43
C THR A 73 22.82 7.38 -5.54
N LEU A 74 23.15 7.97 -6.70
CA LEU A 74 24.43 8.61 -7.00
C LEU A 74 24.28 10.12 -7.18
N LEU A 75 23.21 10.71 -6.68
CA LEU A 75 22.91 12.14 -6.81
C LEU A 75 23.84 12.98 -5.90
N GLN A 76 24.45 14.01 -6.47
CA GLN A 76 25.29 14.98 -5.79
C GLN A 76 24.87 16.40 -6.20
N CYS A 77 23.80 16.92 -5.60
CA CYS A 77 23.21 18.19 -6.00
C CYS A 77 23.37 19.32 -4.97
N GLY A 78 23.99 19.06 -3.80
CA GLY A 78 24.17 20.04 -2.74
C GLY A 78 22.86 20.49 -2.06
N LYS A 79 21.75 19.79 -2.34
CA LYS A 79 20.44 20.08 -1.74
C LYS A 79 19.99 18.89 -0.89
N PRO A 80 19.19 19.13 0.18
CA PRO A 80 18.57 18.04 0.94
C PRO A 80 17.79 17.10 0.02
N ILE A 81 17.92 15.78 0.26
CA ILE A 81 17.23 14.74 -0.49
C ILE A 81 16.25 14.04 0.44
N VAL A 82 14.99 14.03 0.08
CA VAL A 82 13.91 13.36 0.81
C VAL A 82 13.32 12.28 -0.08
N THR A 83 13.18 11.06 0.46
CA THR A 83 12.48 9.96 -0.24
C THR A 83 11.28 9.47 0.57
N TRP A 84 10.28 8.92 -0.12
CA TRP A 84 9.10 8.31 0.49
C TRP A 84 8.65 7.09 -0.29
N THR A 85 8.79 5.90 0.33
CA THR A 85 8.53 4.61 -0.30
C THR A 85 7.73 3.68 0.62
N ASP A 86 7.30 2.54 0.10
CA ASP A 86 6.56 1.53 0.87
C ASP A 86 7.45 0.44 1.48
N ALA A 87 8.68 0.27 1.00
CA ALA A 87 9.61 -0.73 1.51
C ALA A 87 11.05 -0.46 1.06
N VAL A 88 12.01 -1.12 1.70
CA VAL A 88 13.40 -1.23 1.24
C VAL A 88 13.60 -2.52 0.45
N PHE A 89 14.53 -2.50 -0.51
CA PHE A 89 14.83 -3.65 -1.35
C PHE A 89 15.21 -4.92 -0.55
N HIS A 90 15.92 -4.76 0.56
CA HIS A 90 16.30 -5.86 1.45
C HIS A 90 15.07 -6.59 1.99
N SER A 91 14.16 -5.85 2.62
CA SER A 91 12.93 -6.41 3.19
C SER A 91 12.03 -7.02 2.12
N MET A 92 11.91 -6.38 0.95
CA MET A 92 11.11 -6.90 -0.17
C MET A 92 11.66 -8.23 -0.69
N ASN A 93 12.99 -8.36 -0.84
CA ASN A 93 13.62 -9.59 -1.32
C ASN A 93 13.31 -10.79 -0.41
N ASP A 94 13.36 -10.58 0.89
CA ASP A 94 13.14 -11.64 1.88
C ASP A 94 11.64 -11.95 2.05
N TYR A 95 10.81 -10.92 2.08
CA TYR A 95 9.38 -11.02 2.34
C TYR A 95 8.55 -11.52 1.14
N TYR A 96 8.91 -11.06 -0.07
CA TYR A 96 8.26 -11.49 -1.33
C TYR A 96 9.12 -12.51 -2.09
N GLY A 97 9.85 -13.39 -1.39
CA GLY A 97 10.87 -14.30 -1.93
C GLY A 97 10.54 -14.96 -3.27
N LYS A 98 9.28 -15.42 -3.49
CA LYS A 98 8.83 -15.97 -4.78
C LYS A 98 8.97 -14.97 -5.94
N ALA A 99 8.69 -13.69 -5.71
CA ALA A 99 8.80 -12.65 -6.75
C ALA A 99 10.26 -12.36 -7.12
N PHE A 100 11.19 -12.56 -6.19
CA PHE A 100 12.62 -12.32 -6.36
C PHE A 100 13.41 -13.59 -6.70
N ALA A 101 12.80 -14.79 -6.62
CA ALA A 101 13.46 -16.10 -6.86
C ALA A 101 14.13 -16.21 -8.25
N HIS A 102 13.65 -15.45 -9.22
CA HIS A 102 14.21 -15.42 -10.57
C HIS A 102 15.35 -14.41 -10.74
N MET A 103 15.65 -13.57 -9.75
CA MET A 103 16.78 -12.67 -9.82
C MET A 103 18.11 -13.42 -9.70
N THR A 104 19.14 -12.95 -10.43
CA THR A 104 20.50 -13.45 -10.24
C THR A 104 21.06 -12.94 -8.91
N LYS A 105 21.97 -13.69 -8.27
CA LYS A 105 22.68 -13.26 -7.05
C LYS A 105 23.32 -11.86 -7.22
N ALA A 106 23.92 -11.62 -8.38
CA ALA A 106 24.52 -10.31 -8.71
C ALA A 106 23.47 -9.21 -8.84
N ALA A 107 22.26 -9.50 -9.34
CA ALA A 107 21.16 -8.51 -9.40
C ALA A 107 20.65 -8.17 -8.00
N VAL A 108 20.50 -9.17 -7.12
CA VAL A 108 20.13 -8.95 -5.71
C VAL A 108 21.20 -8.12 -4.99
N ALA A 109 22.48 -8.46 -5.14
CA ALA A 109 23.58 -7.70 -4.53
C ALA A 109 23.60 -6.24 -4.99
N ARG A 110 23.37 -5.99 -6.30
CA ARG A 110 23.26 -4.61 -6.81
C ARG A 110 22.06 -3.86 -6.26
N GLY A 111 20.90 -4.50 -6.13
CA GLY A 111 19.72 -3.88 -5.53
C GLY A 111 19.96 -3.48 -4.07
N LYS A 112 20.61 -4.36 -3.29
CA LYS A 112 21.01 -4.07 -1.92
C LYS A 112 21.98 -2.89 -1.84
N TRP A 113 23.06 -2.94 -2.61
CA TRP A 113 24.03 -1.84 -2.69
C TRP A 113 23.40 -0.50 -3.12
N GLN A 114 22.49 -0.55 -4.08
CA GLN A 114 21.79 0.64 -4.57
C GLN A 114 20.95 1.28 -3.46
N GLU A 115 20.18 0.48 -2.74
CA GLU A 115 19.33 0.93 -1.64
C GLU A 115 20.16 1.55 -0.51
N GLU A 116 21.18 0.85 -0.03
CA GLU A 116 22.09 1.33 1.02
C GLU A 116 22.76 2.65 0.63
N THR A 117 23.21 2.76 -0.63
CA THR A 117 23.86 3.97 -1.13
C THR A 117 22.88 5.14 -1.19
N ALA A 118 21.66 4.90 -1.65
CA ALA A 118 20.62 5.94 -1.69
C ALA A 118 20.26 6.43 -0.28
N LEU A 119 20.09 5.52 0.68
CA LEU A 119 19.75 5.88 2.05
C LEU A 119 20.86 6.68 2.75
N ARG A 120 22.13 6.35 2.49
CA ARG A 120 23.25 7.19 2.98
C ARG A 120 23.19 8.61 2.42
N ASN A 121 22.73 8.77 1.18
CA ASN A 121 22.65 10.03 0.47
C ASN A 121 21.41 10.87 0.84
N CYS A 122 20.37 10.25 1.40
CA CYS A 122 19.17 10.96 1.84
C CYS A 122 19.40 11.76 3.14
N SER A 123 18.80 12.96 3.21
CA SER A 123 18.62 13.72 4.44
C SER A 123 17.52 13.11 5.31
N VAL A 124 16.41 12.72 4.66
CA VAL A 124 15.29 12.01 5.30
C VAL A 124 14.76 10.91 4.37
N ALA A 125 14.45 9.76 4.94
CA ALA A 125 13.73 8.67 4.27
C ALA A 125 12.42 8.37 5.01
N ALA A 126 11.30 8.64 4.36
CA ALA A 126 9.97 8.34 4.86
C ALA A 126 9.48 6.98 4.33
N TYR A 127 8.79 6.24 5.18
CA TYR A 127 8.24 4.93 4.86
C TYR A 127 6.76 4.86 5.16
N ALA A 128 6.04 4.09 4.36
CA ALA A 128 4.59 3.94 4.51
C ALA A 128 4.17 3.13 5.73
N SER A 129 5.11 2.43 6.40
CA SER A 129 4.83 1.59 7.56
C SER A 129 6.04 1.43 8.49
N ALA A 130 5.79 1.04 9.74
CA ALA A 130 6.82 0.71 10.72
C ALA A 130 7.66 -0.50 10.27
N TRP A 131 7.03 -1.48 9.61
CA TRP A 131 7.72 -2.63 9.03
C TRP A 131 8.77 -2.21 7.99
N ALA A 132 8.42 -1.27 7.12
CA ALA A 132 9.35 -0.75 6.11
C ALA A 132 10.47 0.08 6.76
N LEU A 133 10.13 0.90 7.76
CA LEU A 133 11.09 1.67 8.54
C LEU A 133 12.08 0.76 9.28
N GLU A 134 11.61 -0.32 9.91
CA GLU A 134 12.47 -1.30 10.58
C GLU A 134 13.49 -1.92 9.60
N GLY A 135 13.04 -2.24 8.38
CA GLY A 135 13.94 -2.69 7.32
C GLY A 135 15.04 -1.66 6.99
N ALA A 136 14.68 -0.36 6.93
CA ALA A 136 15.59 0.74 6.66
C ALA A 136 16.55 1.04 7.81
N SER A 137 16.11 0.87 9.07
CA SER A 137 16.92 1.15 10.26
C SER A 137 18.18 0.28 10.37
N ARG A 138 18.18 -0.84 9.66
CA ARG A 138 19.36 -1.73 9.54
C ARG A 138 20.40 -1.23 8.53
N LEU A 139 20.06 -0.20 7.74
CA LEU A 139 20.85 0.28 6.59
C LEU A 139 21.35 1.72 6.76
N THR A 140 20.70 2.50 7.62
CA THR A 140 21.05 3.92 7.84
C THR A 140 20.68 4.36 9.26
N ASP A 141 21.09 5.57 9.61
CA ASP A 141 20.76 6.18 10.90
C ASP A 141 19.25 6.37 11.07
N SER A 142 18.71 5.88 12.18
CA SER A 142 17.29 5.95 12.51
C SER A 142 16.78 7.41 12.67
N THR A 143 17.62 8.38 12.95
CA THR A 143 17.22 9.81 13.06
C THR A 143 16.66 10.36 11.75
N LYS A 144 17.11 9.81 10.61
CA LYS A 144 16.64 10.16 9.27
C LYS A 144 15.30 9.52 8.89
N LEU A 145 14.83 8.55 9.67
CA LEU A 145 13.68 7.72 9.29
C LEU A 145 12.38 8.30 9.84
N LYS A 146 11.33 8.32 9.01
CA LYS A 146 9.99 8.80 9.37
C LYS A 146 8.92 7.83 8.87
N ILE A 147 7.80 7.71 9.60
CA ILE A 147 6.64 6.96 9.16
C ILE A 147 5.60 7.94 8.61
N LEU A 148 5.22 7.73 7.36
CA LEU A 148 4.15 8.46 6.67
C LEU A 148 3.28 7.46 5.89
N PRO A 149 2.13 7.03 6.43
CA PRO A 149 1.24 6.12 5.73
C PRO A 149 0.73 6.72 4.42
N PHE A 150 0.54 5.87 3.40
CA PHE A 150 -0.11 6.29 2.16
C PHE A 150 -1.61 6.47 2.37
N GLY A 151 -2.18 7.46 1.72
CA GLY A 151 -3.61 7.74 1.76
C GLY A 151 -4.44 6.88 0.80
N SER A 152 -5.76 6.99 0.91
CA SER A 152 -6.71 6.41 -0.05
C SER A 152 -6.51 6.97 -1.45
N SER A 153 -6.59 6.11 -2.46
CA SER A 153 -6.55 6.51 -3.87
C SER A 153 -7.94 6.77 -4.47
N LEU A 154 -9.01 6.54 -3.69
CA LEU A 154 -10.38 6.86 -4.08
C LEU A 154 -10.79 8.25 -3.56
N PRO A 155 -11.54 9.03 -4.34
CA PRO A 155 -12.08 10.30 -3.87
C PRO A 155 -13.12 10.05 -2.77
N VAL A 156 -13.10 10.91 -1.75
CA VAL A 156 -14.03 10.85 -0.61
C VAL A 156 -14.83 12.15 -0.58
N THR A 157 -16.13 12.03 -0.84
CA THR A 157 -17.07 13.18 -0.92
C THR A 157 -18.07 13.22 0.24
N HIS A 158 -18.06 12.20 1.11
CA HIS A 158 -18.93 12.08 2.29
C HIS A 158 -18.20 12.51 3.57
N ASN A 159 -18.97 12.80 4.60
CA ASN A 159 -18.49 13.24 5.90
C ASN A 159 -18.73 12.17 7.02
N ALA A 160 -18.43 12.52 8.26
CA ALA A 160 -18.60 11.62 9.40
C ALA A 160 -20.06 11.25 9.66
N ASP A 161 -20.99 12.21 9.52
CA ASP A 161 -22.42 12.00 9.75
C ASP A 161 -23.00 11.03 8.71
N ASP A 162 -22.53 11.09 7.48
CA ASP A 162 -22.90 10.14 6.43
C ASP A 162 -22.45 8.72 6.78
N VAL A 163 -21.27 8.56 7.36
CA VAL A 163 -20.74 7.24 7.81
C VAL A 163 -21.56 6.70 8.96
N VAL A 164 -21.88 7.52 9.97
CA VAL A 164 -22.72 7.14 11.11
C VAL A 164 -24.09 6.68 10.63
N ARG A 165 -24.75 7.48 9.79
CA ARG A 165 -26.08 7.18 9.24
C ARG A 165 -26.04 5.86 8.45
N LEU A 166 -25.05 5.66 7.59
CA LEU A 166 -24.92 4.44 6.79
C LEU A 166 -24.65 3.20 7.66
N ALA A 167 -23.84 3.31 8.70
CA ALA A 167 -23.57 2.21 9.61
C ALA A 167 -24.83 1.78 10.38
N ALA A 168 -25.58 2.74 10.93
CA ALA A 168 -26.85 2.49 11.60
C ALA A 168 -27.91 1.86 10.65
N GLU A 169 -28.04 2.38 9.43
CA GLU A 169 -28.93 1.83 8.41
C GLU A 169 -28.59 0.37 8.07
N LYS A 170 -27.31 0.07 7.83
CA LYS A 170 -26.85 -1.29 7.55
C LYS A 170 -27.22 -2.26 8.67
N ARG A 171 -27.02 -1.88 9.92
CA ARG A 171 -27.34 -2.78 11.06
C ARG A 171 -28.82 -2.90 11.36
N SER A 172 -29.62 -1.87 11.12
CA SER A 172 -31.08 -1.97 11.26
C SER A 172 -31.71 -2.86 10.19
N THR A 173 -31.21 -2.82 8.96
CA THR A 173 -31.80 -3.55 7.82
C THR A 173 -31.21 -4.94 7.59
N ARG A 174 -29.98 -5.21 8.11
CA ARG A 174 -29.20 -6.44 7.82
C ARG A 174 -28.89 -7.26 9.08
N LYS A 175 -29.88 -7.51 9.95
CA LYS A 175 -29.68 -8.19 11.24
C LYS A 175 -28.94 -9.54 11.18
N LYS A 176 -29.15 -10.35 10.12
CA LYS A 176 -28.46 -11.63 9.88
C LYS A 176 -27.87 -11.71 8.50
N LYS A 177 -27.42 -10.57 7.95
CA LYS A 177 -26.81 -10.48 6.64
C LYS A 177 -25.46 -9.79 6.71
N CYS A 178 -24.51 -10.22 5.88
CA CYS A 178 -23.18 -9.66 5.82
C CYS A 178 -22.68 -9.57 4.38
N GLU A 179 -22.35 -8.37 3.93
CA GLU A 179 -21.72 -8.12 2.63
C GLU A 179 -20.22 -7.96 2.83
N LEU A 180 -19.46 -8.97 2.43
CA LEU A 180 -18.00 -8.95 2.46
C LEU A 180 -17.45 -8.39 1.15
N LEU A 181 -16.42 -7.53 1.24
CA LEU A 181 -15.67 -7.03 0.09
C LEU A 181 -14.22 -7.45 0.16
N PHE A 182 -13.73 -8.06 -0.91
CA PHE A 182 -12.32 -8.40 -1.14
C PHE A 182 -11.81 -7.65 -2.36
N VAL A 183 -10.70 -6.90 -2.23
CA VAL A 183 -10.06 -6.18 -3.35
C VAL A 183 -8.59 -6.54 -3.41
N GLY A 184 -8.17 -7.27 -4.47
CA GLY A 184 -6.79 -7.67 -4.64
C GLY A 184 -6.55 -8.47 -5.94
N VAL A 185 -5.38 -8.27 -6.56
CA VAL A 185 -5.07 -8.85 -7.88
C VAL A 185 -4.35 -10.20 -7.85
N ASN A 186 -3.85 -10.63 -6.69
CA ASN A 186 -3.14 -11.91 -6.56
C ASN A 186 -3.87 -12.81 -5.58
N TRP A 187 -4.60 -13.79 -6.10
CA TRP A 187 -5.46 -14.69 -5.33
C TRP A 187 -4.77 -15.36 -4.14
N GLU A 188 -3.63 -16.00 -4.42
CA GLU A 188 -2.90 -16.79 -3.41
C GLU A 188 -2.29 -15.89 -2.32
N ARG A 189 -1.60 -14.82 -2.72
CA ARG A 189 -0.95 -13.89 -1.80
C ARG A 189 -1.96 -13.11 -0.97
N LYS A 190 -3.07 -12.72 -1.57
CA LYS A 190 -4.13 -11.93 -0.93
C LYS A 190 -5.09 -12.79 -0.08
N GLY A 191 -4.94 -14.12 -0.10
CA GLY A 191 -5.69 -15.02 0.77
C GLY A 191 -7.14 -15.25 0.33
N GLY A 192 -7.41 -15.25 -0.98
CA GLY A 192 -8.77 -15.41 -1.51
C GLY A 192 -9.48 -16.68 -1.03
N ALA A 193 -8.75 -17.80 -0.92
CA ALA A 193 -9.33 -19.04 -0.40
C ALA A 193 -9.80 -18.92 1.07
N VAL A 194 -9.04 -18.18 1.90
CA VAL A 194 -9.44 -17.92 3.30
C VAL A 194 -10.71 -17.04 3.34
N ALA A 195 -10.81 -16.03 2.46
CA ALA A 195 -11.98 -15.17 2.40
C ALA A 195 -13.26 -15.96 1.98
N VAL A 196 -13.14 -16.86 0.99
CA VAL A 196 -14.26 -17.74 0.57
C VAL A 196 -14.67 -18.68 1.69
N GLU A 197 -13.72 -19.33 2.35
CA GLU A 197 -13.99 -20.23 3.46
C GLU A 197 -14.61 -19.49 4.66
N THR A 198 -14.18 -18.25 4.93
CA THR A 198 -14.78 -17.40 5.96
C THR A 198 -16.25 -17.11 5.64
N ALA A 199 -16.57 -16.74 4.40
CA ALA A 199 -17.95 -16.51 3.98
C ALA A 199 -18.80 -17.79 4.09
N ARG A 200 -18.25 -18.97 3.76
CA ARG A 200 -18.92 -20.25 3.93
C ARG A 200 -19.28 -20.49 5.41
N LEU A 201 -18.31 -20.33 6.31
CA LEU A 201 -18.51 -20.55 7.74
C LEU A 201 -19.55 -19.60 8.35
N LEU A 202 -19.61 -18.34 7.88
CA LEU A 202 -20.64 -17.40 8.31
C LEU A 202 -22.04 -17.83 7.85
N ASN A 203 -22.15 -18.32 6.60
CA ASN A 203 -23.42 -18.88 6.08
C ASN A 203 -23.85 -20.11 6.89
N ASP A 204 -22.91 -21.03 7.20
CA ASP A 204 -23.17 -22.23 8.01
C ASP A 204 -23.62 -21.84 9.44
N ALA A 205 -23.14 -20.70 9.97
CA ALA A 205 -23.57 -20.14 11.26
C ALA A 205 -24.91 -19.38 11.21
N GLY A 206 -25.59 -19.34 10.05
CA GLY A 206 -26.88 -18.67 9.87
C GLY A 206 -26.80 -17.16 9.62
N ILE A 207 -25.64 -16.65 9.28
CA ILE A 207 -25.44 -15.26 8.83
C ILE A 207 -25.38 -15.28 7.30
N GLU A 208 -26.45 -14.88 6.62
CA GLU A 208 -26.52 -14.80 5.15
C GLU A 208 -25.41 -13.90 4.62
N THR A 209 -24.33 -14.50 4.12
CA THR A 209 -23.12 -13.79 3.74
C THR A 209 -22.89 -13.87 2.24
N ARG A 210 -22.66 -12.71 1.61
CA ARG A 210 -22.19 -12.60 0.23
C ARG A 210 -20.75 -12.08 0.23
N LEU A 211 -19.88 -12.65 -0.60
CA LEU A 211 -18.51 -12.20 -0.82
C LEU A 211 -18.33 -11.67 -2.24
N ARG A 212 -18.06 -10.35 -2.36
CA ARG A 212 -17.71 -9.72 -3.63
C ARG A 212 -16.20 -9.62 -3.77
N ILE A 213 -15.67 -10.12 -4.89
CA ILE A 213 -14.24 -10.20 -5.18
C ILE A 213 -13.90 -9.33 -6.38
N VAL A 214 -12.97 -8.37 -6.16
CA VAL A 214 -12.46 -7.48 -7.19
C VAL A 214 -10.97 -7.74 -7.42
N GLY A 215 -10.56 -7.82 -8.69
CA GLY A 215 -9.15 -7.90 -9.11
C GLY A 215 -8.60 -9.31 -9.26
N SER A 216 -9.04 -10.27 -8.46
CA SER A 216 -8.66 -11.68 -8.56
C SER A 216 -9.77 -12.52 -9.16
N GLN A 217 -9.39 -13.65 -9.76
CA GLN A 217 -10.31 -14.71 -10.12
C GLN A 217 -10.22 -15.83 -9.08
N PRO A 218 -11.35 -16.29 -8.50
CA PRO A 218 -11.36 -17.48 -7.66
C PRO A 218 -10.84 -18.70 -8.42
N VAL A 219 -10.18 -19.62 -7.69
CA VAL A 219 -9.67 -20.87 -8.24
C VAL A 219 -10.58 -22.00 -7.79
N GLY A 220 -11.04 -22.84 -8.72
CA GLY A 220 -11.97 -23.93 -8.47
C GLY A 220 -13.43 -23.55 -8.65
N GLU A 221 -14.33 -24.33 -8.06
CA GLU A 221 -15.76 -24.07 -8.08
C GLU A 221 -16.10 -22.80 -7.28
N ILE A 222 -16.92 -21.93 -7.88
CA ILE A 222 -17.33 -20.67 -7.25
C ILE A 222 -18.68 -20.91 -6.54
N PRO A 223 -18.73 -20.82 -5.20
CA PRO A 223 -19.96 -20.98 -4.46
C PRO A 223 -21.00 -19.90 -4.80
N PRO A 224 -22.31 -20.19 -4.67
CA PRO A 224 -23.39 -19.25 -5.04
C PRO A 224 -23.33 -17.90 -4.29
N PHE A 225 -22.74 -17.87 -3.10
CA PHE A 225 -22.57 -16.68 -2.28
C PHE A 225 -21.34 -15.83 -2.67
N VAL A 226 -20.55 -16.24 -3.68
CA VAL A 226 -19.37 -15.53 -4.15
C VAL A 226 -19.65 -14.90 -5.50
N GLU A 227 -19.42 -13.59 -5.59
CA GLU A 227 -19.53 -12.79 -6.82
C GLU A 227 -18.14 -12.28 -7.25
N ALA A 228 -17.59 -12.86 -8.34
CA ALA A 228 -16.32 -12.44 -8.92
C ALA A 228 -16.54 -11.34 -9.95
N LEU A 229 -16.14 -10.10 -9.62
CA LEU A 229 -16.38 -8.90 -10.43
C LEU A 229 -15.26 -8.61 -11.44
N GLY A 230 -14.18 -9.40 -11.41
CA GLY A 230 -13.01 -9.17 -12.26
C GLY A 230 -12.23 -7.91 -11.88
N PHE A 231 -11.34 -7.48 -12.80
CA PHE A 231 -10.52 -6.30 -12.57
C PHE A 231 -11.33 -5.01 -12.83
N ILE A 232 -11.32 -4.10 -11.86
CA ILE A 232 -11.94 -2.77 -11.99
C ILE A 232 -10.82 -1.72 -11.96
N SER A 233 -10.68 -0.95 -13.05
CA SER A 233 -9.63 0.05 -13.20
C SER A 233 -9.96 1.33 -12.45
N LYS A 234 -9.02 1.83 -11.65
CA LYS A 234 -9.09 3.15 -11.01
C LYS A 234 -8.72 4.32 -11.95
N SER A 235 -8.29 4.04 -13.18
CA SER A 235 -7.92 5.08 -14.14
C SER A 235 -9.13 5.71 -14.85
N SER A 236 -10.29 5.05 -14.86
CA SER A 236 -11.55 5.57 -15.39
C SER A 236 -12.48 6.02 -14.26
N ASP A 237 -13.28 7.06 -14.52
CA ASP A 237 -14.23 7.55 -13.53
C ASP A 237 -15.35 6.56 -13.25
N GLN A 238 -15.79 5.79 -14.28
CA GLN A 238 -16.72 4.69 -14.10
C GLN A 238 -16.17 3.58 -13.18
N GLY A 239 -14.89 3.22 -13.34
CA GLY A 239 -14.26 2.23 -12.48
C GLY A 239 -14.08 2.72 -11.04
N LYS A 240 -13.70 4.00 -10.85
CA LYS A 240 -13.66 4.62 -9.53
C LYS A 240 -15.03 4.60 -8.86
N GLN A 241 -16.08 5.04 -9.58
CA GLN A 241 -17.44 5.05 -9.05
C GLN A 241 -17.91 3.65 -8.64
N ARG A 242 -17.67 2.65 -9.49
CA ARG A 242 -18.01 1.26 -9.17
C ARG A 242 -17.31 0.75 -7.90
N LEU A 243 -16.03 1.09 -7.72
CA LEU A 243 -15.30 0.75 -6.47
C LEU A 243 -15.89 1.48 -5.26
N ILE A 244 -16.20 2.78 -5.39
CA ILE A 244 -16.86 3.57 -4.34
C ILE A 244 -18.16 2.90 -3.90
N ASP A 245 -19.00 2.50 -4.85
CA ASP A 245 -20.28 1.85 -4.56
C ASP A 245 -20.09 0.49 -3.86
N LEU A 246 -19.05 -0.26 -4.23
CA LEU A 246 -18.69 -1.52 -3.57
C LEU A 246 -18.23 -1.30 -2.13
N PHE A 247 -17.33 -0.34 -1.88
CA PHE A 247 -16.90 -0.01 -0.53
C PHE A 247 -18.04 0.51 0.35
N ARG A 248 -18.92 1.35 -0.21
CA ARG A 248 -20.09 1.86 0.52
C ARG A 248 -21.11 0.79 0.85
N SER A 249 -21.33 -0.16 -0.05
CA SER A 249 -22.33 -1.21 0.12
C SER A 249 -21.87 -2.37 0.99
N ALA A 250 -20.57 -2.59 1.15
CA ALA A 250 -20.02 -3.65 2.00
C ALA A 250 -20.20 -3.38 3.50
N ASP A 251 -20.26 -4.45 4.29
CA ASP A 251 -20.28 -4.39 5.76
C ASP A 251 -18.88 -4.56 6.36
N ILE A 252 -18.07 -5.45 5.78
CA ILE A 252 -16.69 -5.74 6.22
C ILE A 252 -15.78 -5.82 5.01
N PHE A 253 -14.62 -5.20 5.11
CA PHE A 253 -13.52 -5.42 4.18
C PHE A 253 -12.68 -6.59 4.67
N ILE A 254 -12.62 -7.68 3.89
CA ILE A 254 -11.86 -8.89 4.23
C ILE A 254 -10.68 -9.04 3.28
N LEU A 255 -9.46 -9.08 3.81
CA LEU A 255 -8.26 -9.31 3.00
C LEU A 255 -7.23 -10.11 3.80
N PRO A 256 -7.31 -11.44 3.84
CA PRO A 256 -6.37 -12.30 4.54
C PRO A 256 -5.00 -12.35 3.83
N THR A 257 -4.40 -11.17 3.60
CA THR A 257 -3.16 -11.06 2.84
C THR A 257 -1.98 -11.68 3.59
N LYS A 258 -1.19 -12.49 2.88
CA LYS A 258 0.00 -13.16 3.43
C LYS A 258 1.24 -12.26 3.39
N ALA A 259 1.22 -11.25 2.54
CA ALA A 259 2.32 -10.29 2.39
C ALA A 259 1.82 -8.94 1.84
N GLU A 260 2.15 -7.84 2.56
CA GLU A 260 1.79 -6.47 2.22
C GLU A 260 2.81 -5.48 2.80
N ALA A 261 3.47 -4.69 1.98
CA ALA A 261 4.44 -3.68 2.43
C ALA A 261 3.75 -2.42 2.97
N ALA A 262 2.70 -1.99 2.25
CA ALA A 262 1.79 -0.93 2.64
C ALA A 262 0.36 -1.40 2.35
N GLY A 263 -0.62 -0.81 2.88
CA GLY A 263 -1.98 -1.31 2.73
C GLY A 263 -2.93 -0.22 2.22
N ILE A 264 -2.66 0.41 1.08
CA ILE A 264 -3.50 1.50 0.53
C ILE A 264 -4.98 1.11 0.49
N VAL A 265 -5.29 -0.14 0.19
CA VAL A 265 -6.68 -0.62 0.14
C VAL A 265 -7.37 -0.58 1.52
N PHE A 266 -6.63 -0.67 2.61
CA PHE A 266 -7.18 -0.47 3.96
C PHE A 266 -7.43 1.00 4.26
N SER A 267 -6.63 1.92 3.69
CA SER A 267 -6.96 3.36 3.70
C SER A 267 -8.24 3.64 2.92
N GLU A 268 -8.45 2.94 1.81
CA GLU A 268 -9.68 3.01 1.03
C GLU A 268 -10.88 2.49 1.84
N ALA A 269 -10.77 1.32 2.47
CA ALA A 269 -11.82 0.81 3.35
C ALA A 269 -12.15 1.79 4.49
N SER A 270 -11.12 2.27 5.20
CA SER A 270 -11.28 3.22 6.29
C SER A 270 -11.92 4.54 5.84
N SER A 271 -11.66 4.98 4.59
CA SER A 271 -12.25 6.19 4.05
C SER A 271 -13.78 6.12 3.86
N PHE A 272 -14.35 4.93 3.84
CA PHE A 272 -15.79 4.67 3.80
C PHE A 272 -16.35 4.20 5.17
N GLY A 273 -15.56 4.31 6.24
CA GLY A 273 -15.94 3.77 7.55
C GLY A 273 -16.14 2.25 7.53
N LEU A 274 -15.45 1.54 6.62
CA LEU A 274 -15.59 0.11 6.46
C LEU A 274 -14.56 -0.63 7.34
N PRO A 275 -14.97 -1.37 8.39
CA PRO A 275 -14.05 -2.14 9.21
C PRO A 275 -13.34 -3.21 8.41
N SER A 276 -12.06 -3.44 8.72
CA SER A 276 -11.21 -4.40 8.01
C SER A 276 -10.87 -5.62 8.86
N VAL A 277 -10.89 -6.81 8.27
CA VAL A 277 -10.39 -8.04 8.90
C VAL A 277 -9.31 -8.66 8.03
N THR A 278 -8.11 -8.84 8.59
CA THR A 278 -6.90 -9.18 7.84
C THR A 278 -5.89 -9.94 8.68
N TYR A 279 -4.76 -10.37 8.12
CA TYR A 279 -3.62 -10.85 8.89
C TYR A 279 -2.72 -9.70 9.34
N ALA A 280 -2.11 -9.82 10.53
CA ALA A 280 -1.06 -8.94 11.03
C ALA A 280 0.27 -9.27 10.31
N THR A 281 0.48 -8.75 9.11
CA THR A 281 1.66 -9.05 8.31
C THR A 281 2.26 -7.81 7.65
N GLY A 282 3.58 -7.70 7.64
CA GLY A 282 4.29 -6.58 7.04
C GLY A 282 3.80 -5.22 7.55
N GLY A 283 3.47 -4.32 6.64
CA GLY A 283 2.98 -2.99 6.98
C GLY A 283 1.49 -2.90 7.31
N VAL A 284 0.74 -4.01 7.30
CA VAL A 284 -0.73 -4.00 7.50
C VAL A 284 -1.13 -3.40 8.83
N SER A 285 -0.39 -3.69 9.91
CA SER A 285 -0.71 -3.21 11.27
C SER A 285 -0.62 -1.69 11.42
N ASP A 286 0.03 -1.00 10.48
CA ASP A 286 0.02 0.46 10.42
C ASP A 286 -1.27 1.02 9.78
N TYR A 287 -1.99 0.20 9.03
CA TYR A 287 -3.23 0.57 8.34
C TYR A 287 -4.47 0.05 9.05
N VAL A 288 -4.38 -1.14 9.64
CA VAL A 288 -5.46 -1.75 10.42
C VAL A 288 -4.99 -1.94 11.86
N ARG A 289 -5.64 -1.24 12.78
CA ARG A 289 -5.35 -1.28 14.21
C ARG A 289 -6.45 -2.05 14.93
N ASN A 290 -6.05 -3.09 15.68
CA ASN A 290 -6.96 -3.92 16.46
C ASN A 290 -7.88 -3.08 17.36
N GLY A 291 -9.18 -3.34 17.30
CA GLY A 291 -10.18 -2.67 18.13
C GLY A 291 -10.47 -1.23 17.70
N ILE A 292 -9.80 -0.69 16.66
CA ILE A 292 -10.01 0.67 16.18
C ILE A 292 -10.74 0.64 14.82
N ASN A 293 -10.05 0.34 13.74
CA ASN A 293 -10.64 0.31 12.40
C ASN A 293 -10.73 -1.11 11.81
N GLY A 294 -10.53 -2.12 12.65
CA GLY A 294 -10.63 -3.51 12.23
C GLY A 294 -9.98 -4.48 13.20
N VAL A 295 -9.77 -5.71 12.71
CA VAL A 295 -9.10 -6.79 13.43
C VAL A 295 -7.97 -7.38 12.59
N CYS A 296 -6.78 -7.43 13.20
CA CYS A 296 -5.63 -8.14 12.66
C CYS A 296 -5.53 -9.52 13.34
N ILE A 297 -5.60 -10.57 12.56
CA ILE A 297 -5.45 -11.96 13.00
C ILE A 297 -3.99 -12.36 12.78
N GLU A 298 -3.43 -13.15 13.69
CA GLU A 298 -2.06 -13.66 13.55
C GLU A 298 -1.87 -14.42 12.22
N PRO A 299 -0.73 -14.24 11.55
CA PRO A 299 -0.43 -14.92 10.30
C PRO A 299 -0.61 -16.44 10.41
N GLY A 300 -1.33 -17.04 9.44
CA GLY A 300 -1.67 -18.47 9.47
C GLY A 300 -2.91 -18.81 10.31
N GLY A 301 -3.59 -17.83 10.91
CA GLY A 301 -4.86 -18.03 11.56
C GLY A 301 -5.92 -18.57 10.58
N SER A 302 -6.80 -19.46 11.06
CA SER A 302 -7.80 -20.14 10.23
C SER A 302 -8.94 -19.22 9.81
N ALA A 303 -9.65 -19.58 8.75
CA ALA A 303 -10.87 -18.91 8.32
C ALA A 303 -11.93 -18.84 9.44
N ALA A 304 -11.94 -19.82 10.34
CA ALA A 304 -12.84 -19.81 11.52
C ALA A 304 -12.56 -18.63 12.47
N LYS A 305 -11.30 -18.22 12.64
CA LYS A 305 -10.99 -17.00 13.41
C LYS A 305 -11.54 -15.74 12.73
N PHE A 306 -11.41 -15.65 11.40
CA PHE A 306 -12.01 -14.54 10.65
C PHE A 306 -13.53 -14.53 10.79
N ALA A 307 -14.19 -15.68 10.64
CA ALA A 307 -15.64 -15.81 10.78
C ALA A 307 -16.09 -15.39 12.18
N CYS A 308 -15.41 -15.85 13.23
CA CYS A 308 -15.71 -15.48 14.62
C CYS A 308 -15.63 -13.96 14.86
N GLU A 309 -14.56 -13.29 14.41
CA GLU A 309 -14.42 -11.84 14.59
C GLU A 309 -15.44 -11.05 13.75
N ILE A 310 -15.75 -11.48 12.54
CA ILE A 310 -16.78 -10.87 11.70
C ILE A 310 -18.16 -11.06 12.35
N GLN A 311 -18.48 -12.25 12.83
CA GLN A 311 -19.73 -12.56 13.52
C GLN A 311 -19.97 -11.64 14.72
N LYS A 312 -18.97 -11.46 15.61
CA LYS A 312 -19.04 -10.53 16.72
C LYS A 312 -19.42 -9.11 16.29
N MET A 313 -18.78 -8.60 15.23
CA MET A 313 -19.05 -7.26 14.72
C MET A 313 -20.46 -7.12 14.16
N VAL A 314 -20.95 -8.11 13.39
CA VAL A 314 -22.23 -7.98 12.69
C VAL A 314 -23.43 -8.29 13.61
N GLU A 315 -23.24 -9.08 14.67
CA GLU A 315 -24.25 -9.37 15.66
C GLU A 315 -24.41 -8.28 16.72
N SER A 316 -23.43 -7.37 16.85
CA SER A 316 -23.48 -6.22 17.76
C SER A 316 -23.59 -4.91 16.97
N PRO A 317 -24.80 -4.35 16.78
CA PRO A 317 -25.00 -3.10 16.04
C PRO A 317 -24.16 -1.94 16.57
N SER A 318 -24.09 -1.79 17.90
CA SER A 318 -23.32 -0.71 18.52
C SER A 318 -21.81 -0.87 18.36
N GLU A 319 -21.30 -2.10 18.38
CA GLU A 319 -19.88 -2.36 18.14
C GLU A 319 -19.52 -2.11 16.67
N TYR A 320 -20.35 -2.57 15.76
CA TYR A 320 -20.16 -2.30 14.32
C TYR A 320 -20.14 -0.80 14.03
N GLU A 321 -21.09 -0.04 14.57
CA GLU A 321 -21.16 1.42 14.42
C GLU A 321 -19.90 2.09 14.98
N ALA A 322 -19.45 1.66 16.16
CA ALA A 322 -18.22 2.16 16.78
C ALA A 322 -16.99 1.87 15.91
N TYR A 323 -16.86 0.68 15.31
CA TYR A 323 -15.80 0.37 14.34
C TYR A 323 -15.87 1.25 13.09
N SER A 324 -17.06 1.47 12.55
CA SER A 324 -17.25 2.31 11.36
C SER A 324 -16.83 3.75 11.60
N ILE A 325 -17.23 4.33 12.73
CA ILE A 325 -16.86 5.68 13.12
C ILE A 325 -15.34 5.79 13.30
N ARG A 326 -14.74 4.88 14.07
CA ARG A 326 -13.28 4.89 14.30
C ARG A 326 -12.50 4.64 13.02
N ALA A 327 -12.97 3.80 12.09
CA ALA A 327 -12.33 3.59 10.80
C ALA A 327 -12.27 4.90 9.99
N PHE A 328 -13.36 5.65 9.93
CA PHE A 328 -13.38 6.94 9.25
C PHE A 328 -12.49 7.99 9.96
N GLN A 329 -12.46 8.00 11.29
CA GLN A 329 -11.56 8.85 12.06
C GLN A 329 -10.09 8.54 11.78
N GLU A 330 -9.70 7.25 11.70
CA GLU A 330 -8.35 6.83 11.30
C GLU A 330 -7.99 7.34 9.89
N TYR A 331 -8.93 7.26 8.95
CA TYR A 331 -8.76 7.87 7.63
C TYR A 331 -8.52 9.38 7.74
N LYS A 332 -9.38 10.11 8.43
CA LYS A 332 -9.29 11.59 8.55
C LYS A 332 -7.99 12.02 9.22
N ASN A 333 -7.54 11.29 10.23
CA ASN A 333 -6.40 11.71 11.06
C ASN A 333 -5.04 11.33 10.45
N ARG A 334 -4.96 10.23 9.65
CA ARG A 334 -3.66 9.73 9.20
C ARG A 334 -3.63 8.93 7.89
N LEU A 335 -4.75 8.32 7.44
CA LEU A 335 -4.76 7.44 6.26
C LEU A 335 -5.23 8.17 4.99
N ASN A 336 -4.96 9.46 4.88
CA ASN A 336 -5.29 10.30 3.73
C ASN A 336 -4.06 11.07 3.23
N TRP A 337 -4.05 11.35 1.94
CA TRP A 337 -2.94 12.04 1.29
C TRP A 337 -2.72 13.47 1.78
N GLU A 338 -3.78 14.17 2.16
CA GLU A 338 -3.67 15.55 2.65
C GLU A 338 -2.82 15.62 3.92
N THR A 339 -3.16 14.79 4.91
CA THR A 339 -2.42 14.71 6.18
C THR A 339 -0.98 14.24 5.98
N SER A 340 -0.76 13.19 5.16
CA SER A 340 0.57 12.64 4.94
C SER A 340 1.45 13.59 4.14
N VAL A 341 0.90 14.27 3.14
CA VAL A 341 1.64 15.27 2.35
C VAL A 341 1.96 16.52 3.17
N ARG A 342 1.06 16.97 4.06
CA ARG A 342 1.36 18.08 4.98
C ARG A 342 2.57 17.75 5.86
N LYS A 343 2.58 16.58 6.49
CA LYS A 343 3.73 16.10 7.28
C LYS A 343 5.00 15.98 6.43
N LEU A 344 4.89 15.55 5.18
CA LEU A 344 6.05 15.50 4.28
C LEU A 344 6.60 16.89 3.99
N ILE A 345 5.74 17.89 3.79
CA ILE A 345 6.14 19.30 3.58
C ILE A 345 6.88 19.83 4.82
N ASP A 346 6.33 19.57 6.01
CA ASP A 346 6.96 19.96 7.28
C ASP A 346 8.36 19.32 7.43
N ILE A 347 8.48 18.04 7.08
CA ILE A 347 9.76 17.33 7.06
C ILE A 347 10.74 17.99 6.06
N CYS A 348 10.27 18.30 4.85
CA CYS A 348 11.10 18.97 3.85
C CYS A 348 11.59 20.34 4.34
N ALA A 349 10.70 21.14 4.92
CA ALA A 349 11.06 22.46 5.48
C ALA A 349 12.15 22.38 6.56
N GLN A 350 12.06 21.36 7.45
CA GLN A 350 13.06 21.14 8.50
C GLN A 350 14.44 20.69 7.97
N THR A 351 14.54 20.26 6.72
CA THR A 351 15.81 19.83 6.12
C THR A 351 16.54 20.95 5.39
N VAL A 352 15.88 22.06 5.13
CA VAL A 352 16.49 23.24 4.50
C VAL A 352 17.36 23.96 5.53
N PRO A 353 18.65 24.19 5.28
CA PRO A 353 19.48 25.02 6.14
C PRO A 353 18.94 26.46 6.18
N GLU A 354 19.04 27.11 7.33
CA GLU A 354 18.78 28.55 7.52
C GLU A 354 19.66 29.42 6.66
#